data_1a4d7c8648eacf0eddceded21eb78977
#
_entry.id   1a4d7c8648eacf0eddceded21eb78977
#
_cell.length_a   1.000
_cell.length_b   1.000
_cell.length_c   1.000
_cell.angle_alpha   90.00
_cell.angle_beta   90.00
_cell.angle_gamma   90.00
#
_symmetry.space_group_name_H-M   'P 1'
#
loop_
_entity.id
_entity.type
_entity.pdbx_description
1 polymer ?
#
loop_
_entity_poly.entity_id
_entity_poly.type
_entity_poly.pdbx_seq_one_letter_code
_entity_poly.pdbx_strand_id
1 'polypeptide(L)'
;MSKRLGVRRTARLRARAQHRCVYCGATEGPMHLDHAVPRSRGGADDESNLVLACASCNCRRQDMSLRGYMRYLRQGLGWTSAQTSACLRRVRAQLAR
;
A
#
# COMPACT_ATOMS: atom_id res chain seq x y z
N MET A 1 8.16 17.41 13.12
CA MET A 1 8.89 16.90 12.42
C MET A 1 8.38 16.17 11.29
N SER A 2 8.22 15.00 11.42
CA SER A 2 7.83 14.18 10.30
C SER A 2 6.52 14.59 9.67
N LYS A 3 5.65 15.27 10.39
CA LYS A 3 4.37 15.66 9.83
C LYS A 3 4.48 16.61 8.66
N ARG A 4 5.39 17.57 8.71
CA ARG A 4 5.53 18.47 7.60
C ARG A 4 6.08 17.84 6.39
N LEU A 5 7.14 17.05 6.57
CA LEU A 5 7.69 16.29 5.47
C LEU A 5 6.65 15.33 4.95
N GLY A 6 5.82 14.81 5.86
CA GLY A 6 4.76 13.89 5.50
C GLY A 6 3.72 14.49 4.57
N VAL A 7 3.36 15.76 4.77
CA VAL A 7 2.37 16.41 3.92
C VAL A 7 2.85 16.49 2.47
N ARG A 8 4.06 16.97 2.25
CA ARG A 8 4.60 17.07 0.89
C ARG A 8 4.81 15.72 0.27
N ARG A 9 5.37 14.81 1.04
CA ARG A 9 5.62 13.47 0.56
C ARG A 9 4.32 12.76 0.21
N THR A 10 3.31 12.94 1.07
CA THR A 10 2.01 12.32 0.83
C THR A 10 1.40 12.84 -0.46
N ALA A 11 1.43 14.15 -0.68
CA ALA A 11 0.88 14.73 -1.89
C ALA A 11 1.57 14.19 -3.14
N ARG A 12 2.89 14.11 -3.11
CA ARG A 12 3.66 13.62 -4.25
C ARG A 12 3.38 12.15 -4.51
N LEU A 13 3.37 11.34 -3.47
CA LEU A 13 3.14 9.91 -3.63
C LEU A 13 1.69 9.61 -4.02
N ARG A 14 0.76 10.41 -3.51
CA ARG A 14 -0.64 10.28 -3.88
C ARG A 14 -0.84 10.56 -5.37
N ALA A 15 -0.17 11.60 -5.88
CA ALA A 15 -0.24 11.92 -7.30
C ALA A 15 0.38 10.81 -8.14
N ARG A 16 1.52 10.28 -7.73
CA ARG A 16 2.17 9.19 -8.46
C ARG A 16 1.31 7.93 -8.48
N ALA A 17 0.59 7.67 -7.41
CA ALA A 17 -0.29 6.52 -7.32
C ALA A 17 -1.62 6.76 -8.00
N GLN A 18 -1.83 7.95 -8.58
CA GLN A 18 -3.08 8.34 -9.19
C GLN A 18 -4.25 8.21 -8.20
N HIS A 19 -3.94 8.54 -6.95
CA HIS A 19 -4.91 8.47 -5.85
C HIS A 19 -5.62 7.11 -5.79
N ARG A 20 -4.87 6.04 -6.01
CA ARG A 20 -5.44 4.70 -6.07
C ARG A 20 -4.83 3.82 -4.98
N CYS A 21 -5.67 3.13 -4.23
CA CYS A 21 -5.22 2.17 -3.23
C CYS A 21 -4.42 1.06 -3.92
N VAL A 22 -3.24 0.80 -3.42
CA VAL A 22 -2.36 -0.20 -4.01
C VAL A 22 -2.96 -1.61 -3.87
N TYR A 23 -3.74 -1.84 -2.81
CA TYR A 23 -4.27 -3.18 -2.56
C TYR A 23 -5.57 -3.45 -3.31
N CYS A 24 -6.57 -2.62 -3.11
CA CYS A 24 -7.88 -2.90 -3.71
C CYS A 24 -8.17 -2.09 -4.97
N GLY A 25 -7.37 -1.08 -5.27
CA GLY A 25 -7.56 -0.27 -6.46
C GLY A 25 -8.60 0.84 -6.32
N ALA A 26 -9.17 1.02 -5.12
CA ALA A 26 -10.15 2.07 -4.91
C ALA A 26 -9.53 3.45 -5.12
N THR A 27 -10.32 4.39 -5.66
CA THR A 27 -9.85 5.73 -5.94
C THR A 27 -10.50 6.79 -5.06
N GLU A 28 -11.40 6.39 -4.17
CA GLU A 28 -12.14 7.32 -3.33
C GLU A 28 -11.92 6.99 -1.87
N GLY A 29 -12.19 7.97 -1.03
CA GLY A 29 -12.09 7.82 0.41
C GLY A 29 -10.74 8.18 0.96
N PRO A 30 -10.59 8.13 2.29
CA PRO A 30 -9.31 8.49 2.92
C PRO A 30 -8.22 7.52 2.53
N MET A 31 -7.05 8.08 2.25
CA MET A 31 -5.88 7.30 1.86
C MET A 31 -4.75 7.56 2.84
N HIS A 32 -3.92 6.55 3.05
CA HIS A 32 -2.78 6.61 3.94
C HIS A 32 -1.55 6.09 3.24
N LEU A 33 -0.38 6.51 3.70
CA LEU A 33 0.87 5.91 3.23
C LEU A 33 1.13 4.68 4.06
N ASP A 34 1.44 3.58 3.39
CA ASP A 34 1.73 2.32 4.03
C ASP A 34 3.11 1.84 3.59
N HIS A 35 3.82 1.16 4.48
CA HIS A 35 5.12 0.60 4.15
C HIS A 35 4.92 -0.73 3.44
N ALA A 36 5.45 -0.84 2.22
CA ALA A 36 5.33 -2.10 1.47
C ALA A 36 5.96 -3.24 2.26
N VAL A 37 7.15 -2.99 2.84
CA VAL A 37 7.72 -3.87 3.84
C VAL A 37 7.51 -3.17 5.18
N PRO A 38 6.73 -3.76 6.10
CA PRO A 38 6.47 -3.11 7.38
C PRO A 38 7.75 -2.78 8.14
N ARG A 39 7.72 -1.68 8.88
CA ARG A 39 8.89 -1.28 9.67
C ARG A 39 9.26 -2.37 10.68
N SER A 40 8.28 -3.03 11.25
CA SER A 40 8.52 -4.12 12.20
C SER A 40 9.24 -5.30 11.56
N ARG A 41 9.29 -5.34 10.23
CA ARG A 41 10.00 -6.38 9.49
C ARG A 41 11.22 -5.83 8.77
N GLY A 42 11.73 -4.70 9.21
CA GLY A 42 12.94 -4.12 8.65
C GLY A 42 12.74 -3.19 7.46
N GLY A 43 11.50 -2.80 7.18
CA GLY A 43 11.21 -1.92 6.07
C GLY A 43 11.73 -0.51 6.28
N ALA A 44 12.21 0.10 5.20
CA ALA A 44 12.72 1.46 5.24
C ALA A 44 11.57 2.47 5.37
N ASP A 45 11.88 3.65 5.91
CA ASP A 45 10.91 4.71 6.05
C ASP A 45 11.17 5.80 5.02
N ASP A 46 11.30 5.42 3.77
CA ASP A 46 11.49 6.38 2.69
C ASP A 46 10.59 6.02 1.51
N GLU A 47 10.59 6.88 0.50
CA GLU A 47 9.65 6.73 -0.62
C GLU A 47 9.81 5.43 -1.38
N SER A 48 11.00 4.83 -1.33
CA SER A 48 11.22 3.57 -2.04
C SER A 48 10.40 2.43 -1.44
N ASN A 49 9.84 2.63 -0.24
CA ASN A 49 9.10 1.60 0.46
C ASN A 49 7.67 2.04 0.80
N LEU A 50 7.19 3.14 0.22
CA LEU A 50 5.87 3.66 0.58
C LEU A 50 4.89 3.50 -0.58
N VAL A 51 3.70 3.04 -0.23
CA VAL A 51 2.60 2.88 -1.19
C VAL A 51 1.36 3.56 -0.62
N LEU A 52 0.38 3.84 -1.48
CA LEU A 52 -0.86 4.45 -1.05
C LEU A 52 -1.89 3.36 -0.77
N ALA A 53 -2.58 3.45 0.35
CA ALA A 53 -3.59 2.47 0.71
C ALA A 53 -4.83 3.18 1.27
N CYS A 54 -6.01 2.67 0.96
CA CYS A 54 -7.21 3.20 1.56
C CYS A 54 -7.25 2.80 3.03
N ALA A 55 -8.06 3.52 3.81
CA ALA A 55 -8.12 3.31 5.26
C ALA A 55 -8.45 1.86 5.61
N SER A 56 -9.41 1.27 4.90
CA SER A 56 -9.82 -0.11 5.17
C SER A 56 -8.69 -1.10 4.93
N CYS A 57 -8.02 -0.98 3.78
CA CYS A 57 -6.92 -1.90 3.45
C CYS A 57 -5.74 -1.70 4.37
N ASN A 58 -5.46 -0.45 4.74
CA ASN A 58 -4.36 -0.15 5.64
C ASN A 58 -4.58 -0.81 7.00
N CYS A 59 -5.78 -0.67 7.54
CA CYS A 59 -6.13 -1.30 8.81
C CYS A 59 -6.09 -2.82 8.72
N ARG A 60 -6.61 -3.35 7.63
CA ARG A 60 -6.68 -4.81 7.45
C ARG A 60 -5.30 -5.43 7.32
N ARG A 61 -4.40 -4.74 6.62
CA ARG A 61 -3.08 -5.30 6.38
C ARG A 61 -2.22 -5.36 7.63
N GLN A 62 -2.30 -4.37 8.49
CA GLN A 62 -1.50 -4.32 9.69
C GLN A 62 -0.01 -4.52 9.35
N ASP A 63 0.70 -5.39 10.05
CA ASP A 63 2.12 -5.60 9.79
C ASP A 63 2.40 -6.92 9.06
N MET A 64 1.43 -7.46 8.35
CA MET A 64 1.65 -8.65 7.54
C MET A 64 2.65 -8.34 6.44
N SER A 65 3.49 -9.31 6.10
CA SER A 65 4.31 -9.20 4.91
C SER A 65 3.39 -9.14 3.69
N LEU A 66 3.90 -8.67 2.55
CA LEU A 66 3.08 -8.68 1.34
C LEU A 66 2.62 -10.09 0.98
N ARG A 67 3.52 -11.06 1.08
CA ARG A 67 3.16 -12.46 0.80
C ARG A 67 2.06 -12.92 1.75
N GLY A 68 2.21 -12.61 3.04
CA GLY A 68 1.20 -13.01 4.03
C GLY A 68 -0.13 -12.35 3.77
N TYR A 69 -0.12 -11.08 3.38
CA TYR A 69 -1.34 -10.37 3.10
C TYR A 69 -2.03 -10.92 1.84
N MET A 70 -1.26 -11.24 0.80
CA MET A 70 -1.85 -11.86 -0.40
C MET A 70 -2.50 -13.20 -0.05
N ARG A 71 -1.85 -13.99 0.80
CA ARG A 71 -2.42 -15.25 1.25
C ARG A 71 -3.72 -15.03 2.03
N TYR A 72 -3.72 -14.03 2.92
CA TYR A 72 -4.89 -13.70 3.69
C TYR A 72 -6.05 -13.27 2.79
N LEU A 73 -5.76 -12.42 1.78
CA LEU A 73 -6.79 -11.98 0.85
C LEU A 73 -7.39 -13.16 0.09
N ARG A 74 -6.56 -14.10 -0.34
CA ARG A 74 -7.05 -15.23 -1.11
C ARG A 74 -7.77 -16.26 -0.24
N GLN A 75 -7.16 -16.65 0.87
CA GLN A 75 -7.71 -17.72 1.70
C GLN A 75 -8.73 -17.21 2.70
N GLY A 76 -8.52 -16.02 3.23
CA GLY A 76 -9.41 -15.45 4.23
C GLY A 76 -10.58 -14.70 3.66
N LEU A 77 -10.38 -13.91 2.59
CA LEU A 77 -11.41 -13.08 2.01
C LEU A 77 -11.90 -13.53 0.64
N GLY A 78 -11.35 -14.61 0.12
CA GLY A 78 -11.82 -15.18 -1.14
C GLY A 78 -11.44 -14.39 -2.39
N TRP A 79 -10.37 -13.60 -2.31
CA TRP A 79 -9.91 -12.87 -3.49
C TRP A 79 -9.41 -13.85 -4.54
N THR A 80 -9.64 -13.51 -5.81
CA THR A 80 -9.17 -14.34 -6.90
C THR A 80 -7.67 -14.13 -7.15
N SER A 81 -7.09 -15.07 -7.87
CA SER A 81 -5.71 -14.95 -8.31
C SER A 81 -5.51 -13.68 -9.15
N ALA A 82 -6.49 -13.35 -9.99
CA ALA A 82 -6.42 -12.14 -10.79
C ALA A 82 -6.39 -10.88 -9.92
N GLN A 83 -7.16 -10.86 -8.86
CA GLN A 83 -7.19 -9.71 -7.95
C GLN A 83 -5.87 -9.52 -7.23
N THR A 84 -5.28 -10.60 -6.72
CA THR A 84 -3.98 -10.49 -6.03
C THR A 84 -2.86 -10.18 -7.01
N SER A 85 -2.92 -10.70 -8.24
CA SER A 85 -1.93 -10.35 -9.26
C SER A 85 -2.01 -8.87 -9.62
N ALA A 86 -3.24 -8.33 -9.72
CA ALA A 86 -3.43 -6.92 -10.00
C ALA A 86 -2.86 -6.07 -8.86
N CYS A 87 -3.06 -6.50 -7.62
CA CYS A 87 -2.50 -5.82 -6.46
C CYS A 87 -0.97 -5.77 -6.55
N LEU A 88 -0.33 -6.89 -6.85
CA LEU A 88 1.13 -6.93 -6.94
C LEU A 88 1.65 -6.05 -8.07
N ARG A 89 0.91 -5.96 -9.18
CA ARG A 89 1.28 -5.05 -10.26
C ARG A 89 1.21 -3.59 -9.78
N ARG A 90 0.18 -3.24 -9.02
CA ARG A 90 0.07 -1.89 -8.48
C ARG A 90 1.20 -1.59 -7.49
N VAL A 91 1.57 -2.56 -6.67
CA VAL A 91 2.70 -2.40 -5.75
C VAL A 91 3.96 -2.06 -6.54
N ARG A 92 4.26 -2.85 -7.55
CA ARG A 92 5.45 -2.62 -8.37
C ARG A 92 5.40 -1.25 -9.03
N ALA A 93 4.24 -0.88 -9.57
CA ALA A 93 4.10 0.41 -10.23
C ALA A 93 4.29 1.58 -9.27
N GLN A 94 3.74 1.48 -8.07
CA GLN A 94 3.86 2.57 -7.11
C GLN A 94 5.26 2.68 -6.52
N LEU A 95 6.00 1.58 -6.45
CA LEU A 95 7.36 1.60 -5.94
C LEU A 95 8.39 1.93 -7.01
N ALA A 96 8.00 1.88 -8.28
CA ALA A 96 8.93 2.17 -9.37
C ALA A 96 9.29 3.65 -9.39
N ARG A 97 10.55 3.96 -9.77
CA ARG A 97 11.04 5.33 -9.86
C ARG A 97 11.28 5.73 -11.30
#